data_9a60307cf17ff85510279356b412285b
#
_entry.id   9a60307cf17ff85510279356b412285b
#
_cell.length_a   1.000
_cell.length_b   1.000
_cell.length_c   1.000
_cell.angle_alpha   90.00
_cell.angle_beta   90.00
_cell.angle_gamma   90.00
#
_symmetry.space_group_name_H-M   'P 1'
#
loop_
_entity.id
_entity.type
_entity.pdbx_description
1 polymer ?
#
loop_
_entity_poly.entity_id
_entity_poly.type
_entity_poly.pdbx_seq_one_letter_code
_entity_poly.pdbx_strand_id
1 'polypeptide(L)'
;MKKNNNISNEAIITITNPKIFFSLKESQAKRIKCFYFQNIIIDSNIMKQLMSFSLDKIDTLYFIQCYFKDLNILSTINYCSNLGIVNCGLYVQDIEYLLGWIKDWEHLETLDLSGNKLGLDENEFLIWLNFNLWNKVFIDNLILEGNNFSEDFEDKFIEHNETYKSFNEIIF
;
A
#
# COMPACT_ATOMS: atom_id res chain seq x y z
N MET A 1 -6.11 0.42 -42.42
CA MET A 1 -5.31 0.54 -41.20
C MET A 1 -6.17 0.10 -40.00
N LYS A 2 -5.95 -1.09 -39.45
CA LYS A 2 -6.62 -1.54 -38.23
C LYS A 2 -5.85 -0.98 -37.06
N LYS A 3 -6.45 -0.09 -36.28
CA LYS A 3 -5.93 0.30 -34.96
C LYS A 3 -6.04 -0.92 -34.04
N ASN A 4 -4.91 -1.55 -33.76
CA ASN A 4 -4.79 -2.48 -32.64
C ASN A 4 -4.93 -1.68 -31.35
N ASN A 5 -6.11 -1.66 -30.77
CA ASN A 5 -6.29 -1.32 -29.37
C ASN A 5 -5.80 -2.54 -28.59
N ASN A 6 -4.52 -2.58 -28.26
CA ASN A 6 -4.02 -3.41 -27.19
C ASN A 6 -4.53 -2.81 -25.86
N ILE A 7 -5.74 -3.16 -25.49
CA ILE A 7 -6.17 -3.09 -24.08
C ILE A 7 -5.37 -4.20 -23.42
N SER A 8 -4.39 -3.84 -22.59
CA SER A 8 -3.73 -4.79 -21.72
C SER A 8 -4.81 -5.41 -20.82
N ASN A 9 -5.18 -6.68 -21.11
CA ASN A 9 -6.07 -7.46 -20.25
C ASN A 9 -5.31 -7.82 -18.95
N GLU A 10 -4.98 -6.85 -18.15
CA GLU A 10 -4.45 -7.08 -16.82
C GLU A 10 -5.57 -7.65 -15.96
N ALA A 11 -5.38 -8.86 -15.49
CA ALA A 11 -6.40 -9.49 -14.67
C ALA A 11 -6.37 -8.89 -13.26
N ILE A 12 -7.52 -8.41 -12.82
CA ILE A 12 -7.77 -7.88 -11.46
C ILE A 12 -8.55 -8.95 -10.71
N ILE A 13 -8.16 -9.19 -9.45
CA ILE A 13 -8.92 -10.07 -8.56
C ILE A 13 -9.25 -9.38 -7.23
N THR A 14 -10.51 -9.47 -6.82
CA THR A 14 -10.94 -9.07 -5.48
C THR A 14 -11.20 -10.32 -4.64
N ILE A 15 -10.56 -10.39 -3.49
CA ILE A 15 -10.56 -11.54 -2.59
C ILE A 15 -11.32 -11.16 -1.32
N THR A 16 -12.56 -11.61 -1.23
CA THR A 16 -13.43 -11.45 -0.05
C THR A 16 -13.55 -12.74 0.76
N ASN A 17 -12.99 -13.84 0.25
CA ASN A 17 -13.00 -15.13 0.91
C ASN A 17 -11.65 -15.84 0.71
N PRO A 18 -10.88 -16.10 1.78
CA PRO A 18 -9.60 -16.78 1.69
C PRO A 18 -9.65 -18.14 0.98
N LYS A 19 -10.75 -18.87 1.06
CA LYS A 19 -10.89 -20.18 0.38
C LYS A 19 -10.79 -20.06 -1.14
N ILE A 20 -11.32 -18.97 -1.71
CA ILE A 20 -11.21 -18.71 -3.15
C ILE A 20 -9.75 -18.45 -3.50
N PHE A 21 -9.06 -17.64 -2.71
CA PHE A 21 -7.65 -17.34 -2.91
C PHE A 21 -6.78 -18.59 -2.86
N PHE A 22 -6.98 -19.46 -1.85
CA PHE A 22 -6.25 -20.71 -1.73
C PHE A 22 -6.59 -21.74 -2.83
N SER A 23 -7.68 -21.57 -3.56
CA SER A 23 -8.03 -22.43 -4.70
C SER A 23 -7.41 -21.99 -6.03
N LEU A 24 -6.79 -20.79 -6.08
CA LEU A 24 -6.12 -20.30 -7.28
C LEU A 24 -4.92 -21.19 -7.63
N LYS A 25 -4.86 -21.59 -8.90
CA LYS A 25 -3.68 -22.27 -9.44
C LYS A 25 -2.60 -21.24 -9.82
N GLU A 26 -1.36 -21.59 -9.72
CA GLU A 26 -0.23 -20.73 -10.10
C GLU A 26 -0.38 -20.17 -11.54
N SER A 27 -0.81 -21.02 -12.50
CA SER A 27 -1.03 -20.59 -13.88
C SER A 27 -2.13 -19.52 -14.06
N GLN A 28 -3.10 -19.45 -13.15
CA GLN A 28 -4.12 -18.42 -13.10
C GLN A 28 -3.56 -17.16 -12.42
N ALA A 29 -2.89 -17.34 -11.29
CA ALA A 29 -2.30 -16.25 -10.52
C ALA A 29 -1.26 -15.45 -11.32
N LYS A 30 -0.43 -16.09 -12.14
CA LYS A 30 0.56 -15.42 -13.02
C LYS A 30 -0.02 -14.40 -14.02
N ARG A 31 -1.33 -14.44 -14.23
CA ARG A 31 -2.02 -13.46 -15.09
C ARG A 31 -2.58 -12.27 -14.31
N ILE A 32 -2.60 -12.38 -12.98
CA ILE A 32 -3.19 -11.38 -12.10
C ILE A 32 -2.07 -10.44 -11.71
N LYS A 33 -2.28 -9.16 -11.94
CA LYS A 33 -1.34 -8.11 -11.55
C LYS A 33 -1.87 -7.23 -10.41
N CYS A 34 -3.19 -7.21 -10.26
CA CYS A 34 -3.86 -6.40 -9.25
C CYS A 34 -4.61 -7.30 -8.27
N PHE A 35 -4.20 -7.28 -7.01
CA PHE A 35 -4.80 -8.02 -5.91
C PHE A 35 -5.47 -7.05 -4.94
N TYR A 36 -6.77 -7.25 -4.73
CA TYR A 36 -7.55 -6.53 -3.72
C TYR A 36 -8.05 -7.52 -2.68
N PHE A 37 -7.55 -7.44 -1.47
CA PHE A 37 -8.05 -8.19 -0.31
C PHE A 37 -9.06 -7.32 0.44
N GLN A 38 -10.27 -7.81 0.66
CA GLN A 38 -11.33 -7.01 1.24
C GLN A 38 -12.09 -7.75 2.35
N ASN A 39 -12.22 -7.12 3.52
CA ASN A 39 -12.97 -7.63 4.67
C ASN A 39 -12.50 -9.02 5.14
N ILE A 40 -11.22 -9.29 5.10
CA ILE A 40 -10.65 -10.58 5.55
C ILE A 40 -9.53 -10.38 6.56
N ILE A 41 -9.22 -11.46 7.27
CA ILE A 41 -8.06 -11.52 8.14
C ILE A 41 -6.84 -11.87 7.30
N ILE A 42 -5.82 -11.01 7.32
CA ILE A 42 -4.54 -11.25 6.67
C ILE A 42 -3.60 -11.92 7.66
N ASP A 43 -3.14 -13.11 7.31
CA ASP A 43 -2.20 -13.89 8.09
C ASP A 43 -1.04 -14.42 7.23
N SER A 44 -0.08 -15.06 7.86
CA SER A 44 1.09 -15.60 7.20
C SER A 44 0.77 -16.63 6.10
N ASN A 45 -0.39 -17.30 6.16
CA ASN A 45 -0.77 -18.28 5.14
C ASN A 45 -1.19 -17.59 3.84
N ILE A 46 -1.96 -16.48 3.95
CA ILE A 46 -2.33 -15.65 2.79
C ILE A 46 -1.08 -15.09 2.12
N MET A 47 -0.14 -14.55 2.90
CA MET A 47 1.08 -13.98 2.35
C MET A 47 1.98 -15.06 1.72
N LYS A 48 2.14 -16.22 2.37
CA LYS A 48 2.86 -17.35 1.78
C LYS A 48 2.24 -17.81 0.46
N GLN A 49 0.91 -17.87 0.38
CA GLN A 49 0.23 -18.20 -0.86
C GLN A 49 0.47 -17.15 -1.94
N LEU A 50 0.39 -15.86 -1.62
CA LEU A 50 0.69 -14.77 -2.55
C LEU A 50 2.12 -14.89 -3.12
N MET A 51 3.09 -15.10 -2.24
CA MET A 51 4.50 -15.27 -2.63
C MET A 51 4.76 -16.56 -3.40
N SER A 52 3.97 -17.63 -3.15
CA SER A 52 4.13 -18.91 -3.86
C SER A 52 3.77 -18.84 -5.33
N PHE A 53 3.06 -17.81 -5.76
CA PHE A 53 2.68 -17.64 -7.17
C PHE A 53 3.85 -17.22 -8.06
N SER A 54 5.04 -17.03 -7.51
CA SER A 54 6.25 -16.63 -8.26
C SER A 54 5.96 -15.45 -9.21
N LEU A 55 5.30 -14.44 -8.67
CA LEU A 55 4.91 -13.26 -9.43
C LEU A 55 6.18 -12.44 -9.69
N ASP A 56 6.54 -12.29 -10.95
CA ASP A 56 7.69 -11.45 -11.34
C ASP A 56 7.45 -9.99 -10.93
N LYS A 57 6.17 -9.57 -10.93
CA LYS A 57 5.76 -8.24 -10.52
C LYS A 57 4.28 -8.22 -10.13
N ILE A 58 3.99 -7.72 -8.93
CA ILE A 58 2.65 -7.29 -8.53
C ILE A 58 2.58 -5.79 -8.85
N ASP A 59 1.65 -5.36 -9.72
CA ASP A 59 1.52 -3.94 -10.01
C ASP A 59 0.72 -3.22 -8.92
N THR A 60 -0.36 -3.86 -8.46
CA THR A 60 -1.25 -3.26 -7.47
C THR A 60 -1.60 -4.26 -6.36
N LEU A 61 -1.45 -3.82 -5.11
CA LEU A 61 -1.79 -4.61 -3.93
C LEU A 61 -2.55 -3.74 -2.93
N TYR A 62 -3.83 -4.07 -2.73
CA TYR A 62 -4.67 -3.35 -1.78
C TYR A 62 -5.24 -4.28 -0.72
N PHE A 63 -5.22 -3.81 0.51
CA PHE A 63 -5.88 -4.38 1.68
C PHE A 63 -6.95 -3.39 2.15
N ILE A 64 -8.22 -3.72 1.97
CA ILE A 64 -9.36 -2.82 2.25
C ILE A 64 -10.19 -3.42 3.38
N GLN A 65 -10.33 -2.69 4.49
CA GLN A 65 -11.06 -3.14 5.67
C GLN A 65 -10.57 -4.52 6.17
N CYS A 66 -9.28 -4.78 6.03
CA CYS A 66 -8.66 -6.01 6.48
C CYS A 66 -8.14 -5.88 7.91
N TYR A 67 -8.09 -7.02 8.61
CA TYR A 67 -7.43 -7.13 9.90
C TYR A 67 -6.12 -7.90 9.76
N PHE A 68 -5.01 -7.29 10.10
CA PHE A 68 -3.69 -7.93 10.11
C PHE A 68 -3.44 -8.61 11.44
N LYS A 69 -3.14 -9.92 11.44
CA LYS A 69 -2.69 -10.61 12.66
C LYS A 69 -1.32 -10.15 13.10
N ASP A 70 -0.47 -9.80 12.14
CA ASP A 70 0.88 -9.30 12.31
C ASP A 70 1.27 -8.50 11.07
N LEU A 71 1.55 -7.22 11.22
CA LEU A 71 1.94 -6.34 10.12
C LEU A 71 3.32 -6.69 9.54
N ASN A 72 4.19 -7.33 10.32
CA ASN A 72 5.51 -7.74 9.83
C ASN A 72 5.42 -8.70 8.62
N ILE A 73 4.28 -9.36 8.42
CA ILE A 73 4.08 -10.21 7.25
C ILE A 73 4.15 -9.45 5.93
N LEU A 74 3.89 -8.14 5.94
CA LEU A 74 3.99 -7.29 4.75
C LEU A 74 5.44 -7.18 4.25
N SER A 75 6.43 -7.33 5.12
CA SER A 75 7.85 -7.32 4.75
C SER A 75 8.25 -8.45 3.79
N THR A 76 7.38 -9.43 3.59
CA THR A 76 7.59 -10.49 2.60
C THR A 76 7.33 -10.03 1.16
N ILE A 77 6.69 -8.89 0.95
CA ILE A 77 6.45 -8.32 -0.38
C ILE A 77 7.71 -7.56 -0.81
N ASN A 78 8.29 -7.96 -1.93
CA ASN A 78 9.52 -7.32 -2.40
C ASN A 78 9.29 -5.97 -3.06
N TYR A 79 8.19 -5.84 -3.82
CA TYR A 79 7.85 -4.61 -4.54
C TYR A 79 6.42 -4.67 -5.11
N CYS A 80 5.74 -3.53 -5.17
CA CYS A 80 4.59 -3.28 -6.04
C CYS A 80 4.58 -1.78 -6.43
N SER A 81 3.91 -1.44 -7.53
CA SER A 81 3.82 -0.03 -7.97
C SER A 81 2.79 0.74 -7.16
N ASN A 82 1.71 0.08 -6.77
CA ASN A 82 0.61 0.69 -6.01
C ASN A 82 0.29 -0.15 -4.78
N LEU A 83 0.45 0.43 -3.60
CA LEU A 83 0.17 -0.20 -2.31
C LEU A 83 -0.94 0.56 -1.59
N GLY A 84 -2.00 -0.15 -1.20
CA GLY A 84 -3.06 0.41 -0.37
C GLY A 84 -3.31 -0.42 0.89
N ILE A 85 -3.42 0.27 2.04
CA ILE A 85 -3.86 -0.30 3.32
C ILE A 85 -4.97 0.61 3.85
N VAL A 86 -6.18 0.38 3.33
CA VAL A 86 -7.32 1.30 3.42
C VAL A 86 -8.32 0.84 4.47
N ASN A 87 -8.70 1.72 5.39
CA ASN A 87 -9.67 1.42 6.44
C ASN A 87 -9.31 0.17 7.28
N CYS A 88 -8.02 -0.08 7.51
CA CYS A 88 -7.53 -1.24 8.26
C CYS A 88 -7.30 -0.96 9.75
N GLY A 89 -7.58 0.28 10.19
CA GLY A 89 -7.47 0.68 11.60
C GLY A 89 -6.03 0.87 12.07
N LEU A 90 -5.10 1.18 11.15
CA LEU A 90 -3.70 1.43 11.47
C LEU A 90 -3.55 2.69 12.32
N TYR A 91 -2.67 2.61 13.32
CA TYR A 91 -2.15 3.72 14.11
C TYR A 91 -0.75 4.12 13.64
N VAL A 92 -0.23 5.23 14.15
CA VAL A 92 1.11 5.71 13.81
C VAL A 92 2.19 4.68 14.10
N GLN A 93 2.08 3.95 15.22
CA GLN A 93 3.04 2.89 15.59
C GLN A 93 3.10 1.76 14.57
N ASP A 94 2.01 1.51 13.86
CA ASP A 94 1.96 0.50 12.80
C ASP A 94 2.69 0.95 11.54
N ILE A 95 2.74 2.27 11.31
CA ILE A 95 3.39 2.87 10.16
C ILE A 95 4.91 2.71 10.21
N GLU A 96 5.51 2.65 11.38
CA GLU A 96 6.96 2.38 11.53
C GLU A 96 7.37 1.12 10.76
N TYR A 97 6.63 0.04 10.95
CA TYR A 97 6.91 -1.24 10.28
C TYR A 97 6.74 -1.12 8.77
N LEU A 98 5.65 -0.48 8.33
CA LEU A 98 5.36 -0.27 6.91
C LEU A 98 6.43 0.59 6.24
N LEU A 99 6.74 1.76 6.80
CA LEU A 99 7.72 2.69 6.24
C LEU A 99 9.14 2.12 6.29
N GLY A 100 9.48 1.42 7.36
CA GLY A 100 10.76 0.73 7.49
C GLY A 100 10.97 -0.33 6.41
N TRP A 101 9.91 -0.90 5.91
CA TRP A 101 9.91 -1.91 4.87
C TRP A 101 9.95 -1.33 3.45
N ILE A 102 9.11 -0.33 3.13
CA ILE A 102 9.07 0.28 1.79
C ILE A 102 10.25 1.23 1.51
N LYS A 103 11.02 1.62 2.53
CA LYS A 103 12.16 2.55 2.40
C LYS A 103 13.24 2.08 1.42
N ASP A 104 13.30 0.76 1.16
CA ASP A 104 14.27 0.16 0.24
C ASP A 104 13.71 0.03 -1.19
N TRP A 105 12.48 0.48 -1.42
CA TRP A 105 11.88 0.54 -2.75
C TRP A 105 12.35 1.81 -3.48
N GLU A 106 12.71 1.67 -4.74
CA GLU A 106 13.21 2.81 -5.50
C GLU A 106 12.11 3.84 -5.80
N HIS A 107 10.90 3.35 -6.09
CA HIS A 107 9.78 4.18 -6.49
C HIS A 107 8.45 3.48 -6.18
N LEU A 108 7.47 4.26 -5.76
CA LEU A 108 6.10 3.82 -5.52
C LEU A 108 5.15 4.82 -6.20
N GLU A 109 4.33 4.35 -7.12
CA GLU A 109 3.36 5.24 -7.82
C GLU A 109 2.28 5.73 -6.85
N THR A 110 1.75 4.82 -6.03
CA THR A 110 0.72 5.19 -5.04
C THR A 110 0.95 4.48 -3.72
N LEU A 111 0.91 5.26 -2.64
CA LEU A 111 0.75 4.77 -1.27
C LEU A 111 -0.57 5.29 -0.72
N ASP A 112 -1.56 4.40 -0.60
CA ASP A 112 -2.88 4.73 -0.08
C ASP A 112 -3.04 4.22 1.35
N LEU A 113 -3.06 5.13 2.30
CA LEU A 113 -3.26 4.89 3.74
C LEU A 113 -4.58 5.46 4.24
N SER A 114 -5.53 5.73 3.35
CA SER A 114 -6.80 6.38 3.68
C SER A 114 -7.64 5.62 4.70
N GLY A 115 -8.42 6.36 5.49
CA GLY A 115 -9.40 5.82 6.44
C GLY A 115 -8.78 5.11 7.65
N ASN A 116 -7.52 5.36 7.98
CA ASN A 116 -6.87 4.80 9.16
C ASN A 116 -6.95 5.77 10.36
N LYS A 117 -6.07 5.65 11.33
CA LYS A 117 -6.09 6.44 12.56
C LYS A 117 -4.77 7.21 12.78
N LEU A 118 -4.16 7.65 11.68
CA LEU A 118 -2.82 8.25 11.71
C LEU A 118 -2.84 9.65 12.32
N GLY A 119 -3.93 10.40 12.18
CA GLY A 119 -4.09 11.75 12.75
C GLY A 119 -4.26 11.77 14.28
N LEU A 120 -4.30 10.62 14.95
CA LEU A 120 -4.35 10.60 16.43
C LEU A 120 -3.02 11.01 17.07
N ASP A 121 -1.89 10.88 16.37
CA ASP A 121 -0.58 11.36 16.80
C ASP A 121 0.20 11.93 15.61
N GLU A 122 -0.16 13.15 15.22
CA GLU A 122 0.38 13.85 14.05
C GLU A 122 1.89 14.11 14.15
N ASN A 123 2.37 14.42 15.35
CA ASN A 123 3.80 14.69 15.54
C ASN A 123 4.63 13.41 15.37
N GLU A 124 4.17 12.29 15.91
CA GLU A 124 4.83 11.00 15.75
C GLU A 124 4.82 10.58 14.27
N PHE A 125 3.70 10.79 13.56
CA PHE A 125 3.61 10.52 12.14
C PHE A 125 4.63 11.30 11.31
N LEU A 126 4.80 12.60 11.57
CA LEU A 126 5.85 13.42 10.93
C LEU A 126 7.26 12.90 11.23
N ILE A 127 7.51 12.49 12.47
CA ILE A 127 8.81 11.92 12.86
C ILE A 127 9.10 10.66 12.06
N TRP A 128 8.15 9.75 11.95
CA TRP A 128 8.31 8.51 11.19
C TRP A 128 8.52 8.73 9.71
N LEU A 129 7.80 9.65 9.11
CA LEU A 129 8.00 10.04 7.71
C LEU A 129 9.41 10.60 7.47
N ASN A 130 9.88 11.50 8.35
CA ASN A 130 11.21 12.08 8.27
C ASN A 130 12.31 11.02 8.28
N PHE A 131 12.19 10.03 9.17
CA PHE A 131 13.23 9.02 9.33
C PHE A 131 13.23 7.97 8.21
N ASN A 132 12.08 7.65 7.64
CA ASN A 132 11.92 6.49 6.80
C ASN A 132 11.65 6.79 5.33
N LEU A 133 10.93 7.85 4.98
CA LEU A 133 10.54 8.12 3.61
C LEU A 133 11.27 9.31 2.99
N TRP A 134 11.30 10.45 3.67
CA TRP A 134 11.86 11.65 3.06
C TRP A 134 13.30 11.44 2.61
N ASN A 135 13.56 11.73 1.33
CA ASN A 135 14.83 11.51 0.62
C ASN A 135 15.25 10.03 0.43
N LYS A 136 14.37 9.06 0.66
CA LYS A 136 14.72 7.64 0.48
C LYS A 136 13.87 6.94 -0.56
N VAL A 137 12.57 7.24 -0.58
CA VAL A 137 11.61 6.68 -1.53
C VAL A 137 10.91 7.83 -2.22
N PHE A 138 10.75 7.72 -3.51
CA PHE A 138 9.91 8.64 -4.27
C PHE A 138 8.53 8.03 -4.43
N ILE A 139 7.50 8.77 -4.00
CA ILE A 139 6.10 8.36 -4.09
C ILE A 139 5.36 9.40 -4.92
N ASP A 140 4.72 8.99 -6.02
CA ASP A 140 3.97 9.94 -6.84
C ASP A 140 2.73 10.43 -6.06
N ASN A 141 1.91 9.52 -5.54
CA ASN A 141 0.67 9.87 -4.88
C ASN A 141 0.63 9.28 -3.46
N LEU A 142 0.58 10.14 -2.46
CA LEU A 142 0.33 9.77 -1.07
C LEU A 142 -1.11 10.13 -0.71
N ILE A 143 -1.94 9.12 -0.38
CA ILE A 143 -3.34 9.31 -0.02
C ILE A 143 -3.51 9.09 1.48
N LEU A 144 -3.92 10.15 2.18
CA LEU A 144 -4.11 10.18 3.63
C LEU A 144 -5.55 10.52 4.03
N GLU A 145 -6.47 10.62 3.08
CA GLU A 145 -7.87 10.99 3.28
C GLU A 145 -8.52 10.19 4.42
N GLY A 146 -9.32 10.86 5.24
CA GLY A 146 -10.09 10.20 6.30
C GLY A 146 -9.28 9.68 7.50
N ASN A 147 -8.05 10.16 7.70
CA ASN A 147 -7.23 9.84 8.87
C ASN A 147 -7.44 10.78 10.06
N ASN A 148 -8.32 11.77 9.95
CA ASN A 148 -8.62 12.78 10.97
C ASN A 148 -7.40 13.65 11.34
N PHE A 149 -6.60 14.02 10.36
CA PHE A 149 -5.58 15.05 10.54
C PHE A 149 -6.22 16.43 10.77
N SER A 150 -5.54 17.31 11.49
CA SER A 150 -5.94 18.71 11.64
C SER A 150 -5.52 19.54 10.41
N GLU A 151 -6.24 20.64 10.15
CA GLU A 151 -5.85 21.59 9.10
C GLU A 151 -4.42 22.12 9.31
N ASP A 152 -4.06 22.42 10.56
CA ASP A 152 -2.70 22.85 10.94
C ASP A 152 -1.62 21.80 10.57
N PHE A 153 -1.95 20.51 10.66
CA PHE A 153 -1.05 19.44 10.27
C PHE A 153 -0.91 19.37 8.75
N GLU A 154 -2.02 19.44 8.02
CA GLU A 154 -2.03 19.39 6.56
C GLU A 154 -1.15 20.50 5.97
N ASP A 155 -1.28 21.74 6.47
CA ASP A 155 -0.46 22.88 6.06
C ASP A 155 1.04 22.63 6.32
N LYS A 156 1.40 22.16 7.52
CA LYS A 156 2.78 21.84 7.89
C LYS A 156 3.36 20.71 7.05
N PHE A 157 2.54 19.70 6.74
CA PHE A 157 2.96 18.56 5.94
C PHE A 157 3.27 19.00 4.50
N ILE A 158 2.42 19.84 3.92
CA ILE A 158 2.62 20.40 2.57
C ILE A 158 3.91 21.25 2.53
N GLU A 159 4.12 22.14 3.50
CA GLU A 159 5.34 22.94 3.61
C GLU A 159 6.61 22.07 3.72
N HIS A 160 6.54 20.99 4.50
CA HIS A 160 7.62 20.02 4.60
C HIS A 160 7.88 19.31 3.26
N ASN A 161 6.83 18.89 2.56
CA ASN A 161 7.00 18.25 1.26
C ASN A 161 7.60 19.18 0.21
N GLU A 162 7.30 20.48 0.23
CA GLU A 162 7.94 21.46 -0.64
C GLU A 162 9.48 21.50 -0.48
N THR A 163 9.94 21.20 0.75
CA THR A 163 11.38 21.15 1.06
C THR A 163 12.03 19.86 0.57
N TYR A 164 11.40 18.73 0.82
CA TYR A 164 11.99 17.39 0.57
C TYR A 164 11.56 16.77 -0.75
N LYS A 165 10.42 17.17 -1.31
CA LYS A 165 9.88 16.73 -2.61
C LYS A 165 9.80 15.20 -2.74
N SER A 166 9.37 14.54 -1.69
CA SER A 166 9.22 13.08 -1.67
C SER A 166 7.92 12.60 -2.31
N PHE A 167 6.94 13.51 -2.43
CA PHE A 167 5.62 13.22 -3.00
C PHE A 167 5.30 14.25 -4.09
N ASN A 168 4.75 13.80 -5.22
CA ASN A 168 4.23 14.69 -6.25
C ASN A 168 2.84 15.21 -5.89
N GLU A 169 2.00 14.34 -5.34
CA GLU A 169 0.64 14.66 -4.92
C GLU A 169 0.37 14.11 -3.51
N ILE A 170 -0.31 14.90 -2.70
CA ILE A 170 -0.77 14.49 -1.36
C ILE A 170 -2.26 14.78 -1.28
N ILE A 171 -3.04 13.79 -0.86
CA ILE A 171 -4.50 13.87 -0.72
C ILE A 171 -4.84 13.59 0.75
N PHE A 172 -5.40 14.60 1.43
CA PHE A 172 -5.86 14.50 2.82
C PHE A 172 -7.35 14.22 2.92
#